data_a20d5ebd83bb2b4e27db616d4e25cbeb
#
_entry.id   a20d5ebd83bb2b4e27db616d4e25cbeb
#
_cell.length_a   1.000
_cell.length_b   1.000
_cell.length_c   1.000
_cell.angle_alpha   90.00
_cell.angle_beta   90.00
_cell.angle_gamma   90.00
#
_symmetry.space_group_name_H-M   'P 1'
#
loop_
_entity.id
_entity.type
_entity.pdbx_description
1 polymer ?
#
loop_
_entity_poly.entity_id
_entity_poly.type
_entity_poly.pdbx_seq_one_letter_code
_entity_poly.pdbx_strand_id
1 'polypeptide(L)'
;MTQLQERLTTNIWLKADWETYTTIIDSPDRAKDRGYYYNGYMRIEDMPTGADHAIDNGLVYLAITLFCMVKGIPIQGLIGCSYRKVEVRECQPDISFYIGDRANLAPKGKSVVNLDEQAIPNLVVEISNTTINDDLGAKRLLYEEMGVSEYWIVDVQNTLIYAFEIIVGGASPSGYRGSRRIDTSLVLPEL
;
A
#
# COMPACT_ATOMS: atom_id res chain seq x y z
N MET A 1 -0.06 -15.66 34.21
CA MET A 1 0.47 -15.69 32.83
C MET A 1 -0.51 -16.50 32.02
N THR A 2 -1.40 -15.82 31.37
CA THR A 2 -2.61 -16.37 30.76
C THR A 2 -2.33 -16.71 29.31
N GLN A 3 -2.77 -17.88 28.88
CA GLN A 3 -2.74 -18.51 27.57
C GLN A 3 -3.40 -17.66 26.45
N LEU A 4 -2.83 -16.53 26.07
CA LEU A 4 -3.25 -15.73 24.90
C LEU A 4 -2.16 -15.67 23.84
N GLN A 5 -1.36 -16.74 23.75
CA GLN A 5 -0.62 -17.06 22.53
C GLN A 5 -1.41 -18.11 21.72
N GLU A 6 -2.71 -17.88 21.54
CA GLU A 6 -3.37 -18.44 20.37
C GLU A 6 -2.65 -17.89 19.15
N ARG A 7 -2.14 -18.79 18.31
CA ARG A 7 -1.44 -18.50 17.08
C ARG A 7 -2.31 -17.53 16.28
N LEU A 8 -1.97 -16.25 16.29
CA LEU A 8 -2.70 -15.24 15.53
C LEU A 8 -2.79 -15.74 14.09
N THR A 9 -4.00 -15.87 13.55
CA THR A 9 -4.17 -16.30 12.16
C THR A 9 -3.72 -15.17 11.28
N THR A 10 -2.65 -15.40 10.52
CA THR A 10 -2.08 -14.44 9.59
C THR A 10 -2.72 -14.54 8.21
N ASN A 11 -2.51 -13.54 7.36
CA ASN A 11 -3.00 -13.49 5.98
C ASN A 11 -4.54 -13.48 5.81
N ILE A 12 -5.29 -13.14 6.86
CA ILE A 12 -6.73 -12.90 6.81
C ILE A 12 -7.11 -11.60 7.55
N TRP A 13 -8.23 -11.02 7.19
CA TRP A 13 -8.80 -9.87 7.88
C TRP A 13 -9.54 -10.31 9.13
N LEU A 14 -9.11 -9.80 10.29
CA LEU A 14 -9.69 -10.06 11.61
C LEU A 14 -10.23 -8.77 12.19
N LYS A 15 -11.38 -8.83 12.83
CA LYS A 15 -11.93 -7.70 13.57
C LYS A 15 -11.03 -7.37 14.76
N ALA A 16 -10.59 -6.13 14.86
CA ALA A 16 -9.78 -5.61 15.97
C ALA A 16 -9.99 -4.11 16.10
N ASP A 17 -9.81 -3.58 17.30
CA ASP A 17 -9.63 -2.15 17.49
C ASP A 17 -8.17 -1.74 17.25
N TRP A 18 -7.94 -0.43 17.21
CA TRP A 18 -6.62 0.13 16.94
C TRP A 18 -5.57 -0.25 18.01
N GLU A 19 -5.96 -0.24 19.28
CA GLU A 19 -5.07 -0.57 20.39
C GLU A 19 -4.60 -2.03 20.32
N THR A 20 -5.53 -2.96 20.04
CA THR A 20 -5.22 -4.38 19.82
C THR A 20 -4.26 -4.54 18.64
N TYR A 21 -4.55 -3.89 17.50
CA TYR A 21 -3.69 -3.94 16.32
C TYR A 21 -2.27 -3.45 16.62
N THR A 22 -2.14 -2.25 17.20
CA THR A 22 -0.81 -1.67 17.47
C THR A 22 -0.03 -2.45 18.53
N THR A 23 -0.70 -3.00 19.54
CA THR A 23 -0.07 -3.88 20.51
C THR A 23 0.56 -5.11 19.85
N ILE A 24 -0.08 -5.63 18.80
CA ILE A 24 0.42 -6.80 18.07
C ILE A 24 1.55 -6.40 17.11
N ILE A 25 1.28 -5.45 16.19
CA ILE A 25 2.21 -5.16 15.09
C ILE A 25 3.49 -4.47 15.57
N ASP A 26 3.40 -3.64 16.62
CA ASP A 26 4.56 -2.93 17.17
C ASP A 26 5.37 -3.82 18.16
N SER A 27 4.96 -5.07 18.38
CA SER A 27 5.72 -5.99 19.23
C SER A 27 7.05 -6.39 18.58
N PRO A 28 8.14 -6.56 19.35
CA PRO A 28 9.44 -6.96 18.82
C PRO A 28 9.42 -8.28 18.03
N ASP A 29 8.53 -9.19 18.39
CA ASP A 29 8.38 -10.50 17.73
C ASP A 29 7.78 -10.38 16.33
N ARG A 30 7.13 -9.26 16.02
CA ARG A 30 6.48 -8.94 14.75
C ARG A 30 7.22 -7.90 13.91
N ALA A 31 8.44 -7.54 14.30
CA ALA A 31 9.22 -6.46 13.65
C ALA A 31 9.48 -6.68 12.13
N LYS A 32 9.23 -7.88 11.61
CA LYS A 32 9.39 -8.22 10.20
C LYS A 32 8.06 -8.40 9.47
N ASP A 33 6.95 -8.46 10.20
CA ASP A 33 5.64 -8.71 9.61
C ASP A 33 5.10 -7.43 8.99
N ARG A 34 4.22 -7.59 7.98
CA ARG A 34 3.50 -6.48 7.37
C ARG A 34 2.16 -6.32 8.05
N GLY A 35 1.83 -5.09 8.42
CA GLY A 35 0.57 -4.75 9.05
C GLY A 35 -0.34 -3.95 8.15
N TYR A 36 -1.63 -4.29 8.19
CA TYR A 36 -2.72 -3.51 7.60
C TYR A 36 -3.81 -3.33 8.65
N TYR A 37 -4.32 -2.10 8.74
CA TYR A 37 -5.48 -1.79 9.56
C TYR A 37 -6.46 -0.91 8.79
N TYR A 38 -7.71 -1.31 8.74
CA TYR A 38 -8.73 -0.61 8.01
C TYR A 38 -10.13 -0.88 8.59
N ASN A 39 -10.86 0.19 8.93
CA ASN A 39 -12.27 0.14 9.33
C ASN A 39 -12.59 -0.89 10.43
N GLY A 40 -11.75 -0.99 11.46
CA GLY A 40 -11.94 -1.92 12.57
C GLY A 40 -11.55 -3.36 12.26
N TYR A 41 -10.76 -3.56 11.22
CA TYR A 41 -10.18 -4.85 10.86
C TYR A 41 -8.68 -4.72 10.69
N MET A 42 -7.95 -5.72 11.17
CA MET A 42 -6.52 -5.87 10.97
C MET A 42 -6.21 -7.06 10.08
N ARG A 43 -5.10 -6.99 9.37
CA ARG A 43 -4.46 -8.08 8.66
C ARG A 43 -2.98 -8.05 8.93
N ILE A 44 -2.40 -9.18 9.30
CA ILE A 44 -0.96 -9.33 9.49
C ILE A 44 -0.48 -10.34 8.46
N GLU A 45 0.52 -9.97 7.69
CA GLU A 45 1.15 -10.83 6.69
C GLU A 45 2.51 -11.25 7.21
N ASP A 46 2.72 -12.57 7.26
CA ASP A 46 3.98 -13.14 7.69
C ASP A 46 5.08 -12.90 6.65
N MET A 47 6.28 -12.63 7.13
CA MET A 47 7.49 -12.68 6.32
C MET A 47 8.25 -13.98 6.62
N PRO A 48 9.02 -14.55 5.71
CA PRO A 48 9.69 -13.95 4.56
C PRO A 48 8.88 -13.98 3.25
N THR A 49 9.16 -12.99 2.40
CA THR A 49 8.71 -12.95 1.00
C THR A 49 9.50 -13.97 0.17
N GLY A 50 8.84 -14.73 -0.69
CA GLY A 50 9.49 -15.65 -1.62
C GLY A 50 10.33 -14.94 -2.69
N ALA A 51 11.30 -15.68 -3.28
CA ALA A 51 12.22 -15.12 -4.28
C ALA A 51 11.46 -14.58 -5.51
N ASP A 52 10.45 -15.28 -5.99
CA ASP A 52 9.67 -14.88 -7.16
C ASP A 52 8.98 -13.52 -6.92
N HIS A 53 8.32 -13.36 -5.80
CA HIS A 53 7.70 -12.08 -5.43
C HIS A 53 8.73 -10.95 -5.28
N ALA A 54 9.91 -11.23 -4.75
CA ALA A 54 10.99 -10.25 -4.64
C ALA A 54 11.52 -9.83 -6.02
N ILE A 55 11.62 -10.77 -6.98
CA ILE A 55 12.01 -10.50 -8.37
C ILE A 55 10.95 -9.63 -9.04
N ASP A 56 9.66 -9.98 -8.93
CA ASP A 56 8.56 -9.24 -9.53
C ASP A 56 8.49 -7.81 -8.99
N ASN A 57 8.64 -7.61 -7.68
CA ASN A 57 8.79 -6.30 -7.06
C ASN A 57 9.94 -5.49 -7.69
N GLY A 58 11.10 -6.12 -7.82
CA GLY A 58 12.29 -5.49 -8.41
C GLY A 58 12.07 -5.09 -9.87
N LEU A 59 11.45 -5.94 -10.67
CA LEU A 59 11.17 -5.68 -12.09
C LEU A 59 10.17 -4.52 -12.28
N VAL A 60 9.07 -4.52 -11.52
CA VAL A 60 8.07 -3.45 -11.59
C VAL A 60 8.66 -2.13 -11.12
N TYR A 61 9.38 -2.14 -10.00
CA TYR A 61 10.07 -0.94 -9.51
C TYR A 61 11.04 -0.38 -10.56
N LEU A 62 11.86 -1.24 -11.15
CA LEU A 62 12.84 -0.86 -12.17
C LEU A 62 12.17 -0.31 -13.42
N ALA A 63 11.13 -0.97 -13.94
CA ALA A 63 10.42 -0.56 -15.15
C ALA A 63 9.84 0.87 -14.99
N ILE A 64 9.12 1.13 -13.90
CA ILE A 64 8.54 2.45 -13.63
C ILE A 64 9.63 3.51 -13.42
N THR A 65 10.69 3.17 -12.68
CA THR A 65 11.79 4.10 -12.43
C THR A 65 12.54 4.46 -13.71
N LEU A 66 12.86 3.47 -14.57
CA LEU A 66 13.54 3.70 -15.85
C LEU A 66 12.68 4.54 -16.79
N PHE A 67 11.38 4.25 -16.87
CA PHE A 67 10.45 5.06 -17.66
C PHE A 67 10.51 6.53 -17.23
N CYS A 68 10.38 6.81 -15.93
CA CYS A 68 10.46 8.17 -15.42
C CYS A 68 11.81 8.83 -15.71
N MET A 69 12.91 8.10 -15.54
CA MET A 69 14.25 8.61 -15.84
C MET A 69 14.41 8.99 -17.33
N VAL A 70 13.95 8.14 -18.23
CA VAL A 70 14.00 8.39 -19.69
C VAL A 70 13.15 9.61 -20.07
N LYS A 71 12.01 9.79 -19.41
CA LYS A 71 11.10 10.92 -19.64
C LYS A 71 11.51 12.20 -18.88
N GLY A 72 12.53 12.15 -18.03
CA GLY A 72 12.93 13.28 -17.19
C GLY A 72 11.91 13.62 -16.10
N ILE A 73 11.07 12.66 -15.69
CA ILE A 73 10.07 12.83 -14.64
C ILE A 73 10.73 12.56 -13.29
N PRO A 74 10.75 13.52 -12.35
CA PRO A 74 11.25 13.27 -11.01
C PRO A 74 10.46 12.15 -10.33
N ILE A 75 11.17 11.21 -9.70
CA ILE A 75 10.55 10.07 -9.03
C ILE A 75 11.35 9.65 -7.81
N GLN A 76 10.64 9.30 -6.74
CA GLN A 76 11.20 8.62 -5.58
C GLN A 76 10.32 7.42 -5.26
N GLY A 77 10.87 6.23 -5.42
CA GLY A 77 10.20 4.97 -5.08
C GLY A 77 10.64 4.44 -3.72
N LEU A 78 9.70 3.81 -3.01
CA LEU A 78 9.92 3.14 -1.73
C LEU A 78 9.36 1.72 -1.83
N ILE A 79 10.13 0.73 -1.37
CA ILE A 79 9.74 -0.69 -1.36
C ILE A 79 9.42 -1.09 0.08
N GLY A 80 8.24 -1.68 0.32
CA GLY A 80 7.83 -2.18 1.62
C GLY A 80 7.76 -1.10 2.71
N CYS A 81 7.39 0.12 2.34
CA CYS A 81 7.31 1.24 3.28
C CYS A 81 5.97 1.23 4.01
N SER A 82 6.01 1.30 5.34
CA SER A 82 4.80 1.36 6.17
C SER A 82 4.30 2.80 6.30
N TYR A 83 2.99 2.97 6.16
CA TYR A 83 2.27 4.23 6.26
C TYR A 83 1.18 4.12 7.32
N ARG A 84 1.19 5.02 8.29
CA ARG A 84 0.24 5.03 9.42
C ARG A 84 -0.45 6.38 9.55
N LYS A 85 -1.77 6.36 9.60
CA LYS A 85 -2.57 7.44 10.15
C LYS A 85 -3.13 6.97 11.48
N VAL A 86 -2.67 7.59 12.57
CA VAL A 86 -2.97 7.15 13.95
C VAL A 86 -4.48 7.00 14.17
N GLU A 87 -4.89 5.92 14.84
CA GLU A 87 -6.28 5.55 15.14
C GLU A 87 -7.20 5.35 13.91
N VAL A 88 -6.68 5.46 12.70
CA VAL A 88 -7.49 5.41 11.48
C VAL A 88 -7.11 4.25 10.59
N ARG A 89 -5.82 4.14 10.20
CA ARG A 89 -5.36 3.13 9.25
C ARG A 89 -3.87 2.91 9.26
N GLU A 90 -3.48 1.75 8.77
CA GLU A 90 -2.09 1.43 8.43
C GLU A 90 -2.03 0.54 7.20
N CYS A 91 -0.99 0.71 6.40
CA CYS A 91 -0.71 -0.16 5.26
C CYS A 91 0.81 -0.25 5.00
N GLN A 92 1.21 -1.32 4.35
CA GLN A 92 2.58 -1.53 3.88
C GLN A 92 2.56 -2.12 2.47
N PRO A 93 2.37 -1.27 1.45
CA PRO A 93 2.35 -1.73 0.06
C PRO A 93 3.69 -2.33 -0.37
N ASP A 94 3.66 -3.18 -1.38
CA ASP A 94 4.88 -3.71 -1.98
C ASP A 94 5.75 -2.58 -2.51
N ILE A 95 5.16 -1.64 -3.26
CA ILE A 95 5.87 -0.48 -3.80
C ILE A 95 4.99 0.77 -3.70
N SER A 96 5.63 1.89 -3.45
CA SER A 96 4.98 3.20 -3.53
C SER A 96 5.88 4.22 -4.20
N PHE A 97 5.29 5.17 -4.94
CA PHE A 97 6.03 6.19 -5.67
C PHE A 97 5.49 7.59 -5.41
N TYR A 98 6.44 8.50 -5.23
CA TYR A 98 6.25 9.95 -5.25
C TYR A 98 6.76 10.45 -6.60
N ILE A 99 5.89 11.06 -7.42
CA ILE A 99 6.13 11.35 -8.83
C ILE A 99 5.95 12.84 -9.10
N GLY A 100 6.77 13.38 -10.01
CA GLY A 100 6.74 14.79 -10.38
C GLY A 100 7.10 15.69 -9.20
N ASP A 101 6.32 16.71 -8.95
CA ASP A 101 6.55 17.67 -7.86
C ASP A 101 6.55 17.02 -6.47
N ARG A 102 5.86 15.89 -6.32
CA ARG A 102 5.84 15.15 -5.06
C ARG A 102 7.10 14.33 -4.79
N ALA A 103 7.96 14.09 -5.76
CA ALA A 103 9.18 13.31 -5.56
C ALA A 103 10.05 13.86 -4.42
N ASN A 104 10.09 15.18 -4.26
CA ASN A 104 10.83 15.85 -3.18
C ASN A 104 10.13 15.79 -1.81
N LEU A 105 8.87 15.37 -1.77
CA LEU A 105 8.07 15.21 -0.54
C LEU A 105 8.15 13.78 0.01
N ALA A 106 8.88 12.89 -0.66
CA ALA A 106 9.06 11.51 -0.20
C ALA A 106 9.66 11.49 1.21
N PRO A 107 9.11 10.68 2.12
CA PRO A 107 9.55 10.63 3.50
C PRO A 107 10.99 10.14 3.62
N LYS A 108 11.65 10.57 4.70
CA LYS A 108 13.00 10.14 5.05
C LYS A 108 13.00 9.65 6.50
N GLY A 109 13.87 8.68 6.80
CA GLY A 109 13.98 8.16 8.15
C GLY A 109 13.83 6.64 8.23
N LYS A 110 13.68 6.14 9.44
CA LYS A 110 13.64 4.69 9.74
C LYS A 110 12.31 4.25 10.39
N SER A 111 11.42 5.20 10.65
CA SER A 111 10.14 4.94 11.32
C SER A 111 9.02 4.74 10.31
N VAL A 112 7.91 4.18 10.75
CA VAL A 112 6.64 4.19 10.02
C VAL A 112 6.30 5.62 9.62
N VAL A 113 5.90 5.83 8.38
CA VAL A 113 5.55 7.16 7.83
C VAL A 113 4.25 7.64 8.46
N ASN A 114 4.31 8.76 9.17
CA ASN A 114 3.14 9.40 9.77
C ASN A 114 2.38 10.21 8.70
N LEU A 115 1.19 9.75 8.31
CA LEU A 115 0.36 10.40 7.29
C LEU A 115 -0.35 11.68 7.78
N ASP A 116 -0.27 12.01 9.05
CA ASP A 116 -0.77 13.29 9.58
C ASP A 116 0.26 14.42 9.35
N GLU A 117 1.53 14.08 9.12
CA GLU A 117 2.64 15.02 8.97
C GLU A 117 3.30 14.96 7.59
N GLN A 118 3.18 13.84 6.88
CA GLN A 118 3.94 13.58 5.66
C GLN A 118 3.02 13.33 4.46
N ALA A 119 3.54 13.61 3.29
CA ALA A 119 2.81 13.48 2.04
C ALA A 119 2.45 12.01 1.73
N ILE A 120 1.29 11.83 1.10
CA ILE A 120 0.82 10.56 0.58
C ILE A 120 1.49 10.32 -0.79
N PRO A 121 1.90 9.06 -1.14
CA PRO A 121 2.45 8.76 -2.46
C PRO A 121 1.40 8.98 -3.58
N ASN A 122 1.88 9.25 -4.79
CA ASN A 122 1.00 9.35 -5.97
C ASN A 122 0.48 7.98 -6.39
N LEU A 123 1.37 6.99 -6.42
CA LEU A 123 1.10 5.66 -6.90
C LEU A 123 1.47 4.62 -5.83
N VAL A 124 0.56 3.69 -5.61
CA VAL A 124 0.80 2.48 -4.83
C VAL A 124 0.63 1.28 -5.74
N VAL A 125 1.53 0.32 -5.62
CA VAL A 125 1.52 -0.94 -6.38
C VAL A 125 1.59 -2.12 -5.43
N GLU A 126 0.69 -3.09 -5.62
CA GLU A 126 0.74 -4.41 -4.99
C GLU A 126 1.07 -5.46 -6.06
N ILE A 127 1.98 -6.37 -5.73
CA ILE A 127 2.32 -7.50 -6.58
C ILE A 127 1.53 -8.71 -6.11
N SER A 128 0.51 -9.04 -6.85
CA SER A 128 -0.45 -10.09 -6.49
C SER A 128 -0.10 -11.42 -7.13
N ASN A 129 0.30 -12.37 -6.31
CA ASN A 129 0.50 -13.77 -6.73
C ASN A 129 -0.66 -14.66 -6.26
N THR A 130 -1.07 -14.55 -4.98
CA THR A 130 -2.16 -15.33 -4.38
C THR A 130 -3.19 -14.47 -3.65
N THR A 131 -2.98 -13.15 -3.60
CA THR A 131 -3.75 -12.19 -2.79
C THR A 131 -4.73 -11.35 -3.60
N ILE A 132 -4.96 -11.67 -4.87
CA ILE A 132 -5.74 -10.85 -5.80
C ILE A 132 -7.12 -10.42 -5.27
N ASN A 133 -7.80 -11.27 -4.52
CA ASN A 133 -9.11 -10.94 -3.94
C ASN A 133 -8.99 -9.88 -2.83
N ASP A 134 -7.95 -9.92 -2.02
CA ASP A 134 -7.68 -8.92 -0.98
C ASP A 134 -7.25 -7.60 -1.61
N ASP A 135 -6.41 -7.65 -2.64
CA ASP A 135 -5.89 -6.49 -3.34
C ASP A 135 -7.00 -5.77 -4.11
N LEU A 136 -7.93 -6.50 -4.76
CA LEU A 136 -9.14 -5.95 -5.39
C LEU A 136 -10.21 -5.54 -4.38
N GLY A 137 -10.17 -6.08 -3.18
CA GLY A 137 -11.15 -5.89 -2.11
C GLY A 137 -10.74 -4.85 -1.07
N ALA A 138 -10.42 -5.33 0.13
CA ALA A 138 -10.17 -4.49 1.31
C ALA A 138 -8.97 -3.57 1.16
N LYS A 139 -7.86 -4.01 0.55
CA LYS A 139 -6.69 -3.16 0.30
C LYS A 139 -7.04 -2.01 -0.65
N ARG A 140 -7.79 -2.27 -1.73
CA ARG A 140 -8.25 -1.21 -2.64
C ARG A 140 -9.03 -0.12 -1.91
N LEU A 141 -9.98 -0.50 -1.06
CA LEU A 141 -10.76 0.45 -0.26
C LEU A 141 -9.88 1.23 0.73
N LEU A 142 -8.87 0.58 1.33
CA LEU A 142 -7.90 1.23 2.20
C LEU A 142 -7.12 2.30 1.44
N TYR A 143 -6.63 2.00 0.22
CA TYR A 143 -5.89 2.96 -0.60
C TYR A 143 -6.77 4.07 -1.16
N GLU A 144 -8.05 3.79 -1.45
CA GLU A 144 -9.05 4.82 -1.75
C GLU A 144 -9.15 5.85 -0.63
N GLU A 145 -9.33 5.39 0.60
CA GLU A 145 -9.45 6.27 1.76
C GLU A 145 -8.12 6.92 2.16
N MET A 146 -6.99 6.29 1.87
CA MET A 146 -5.67 6.90 2.03
C MET A 146 -5.52 8.10 1.12
N GLY A 147 -6.12 8.07 -0.07
CA GLY A 147 -6.12 9.17 -1.04
C GLY A 147 -4.87 9.22 -1.90
N VAL A 148 -4.30 8.07 -2.25
CA VAL A 148 -3.32 7.96 -3.33
C VAL A 148 -3.96 8.43 -4.64
N SER A 149 -3.17 8.85 -5.61
CA SER A 149 -3.74 9.23 -6.91
C SER A 149 -4.13 8.01 -7.73
N GLU A 150 -3.27 6.99 -7.71
CA GLU A 150 -3.51 5.72 -8.39
C GLU A 150 -3.11 4.53 -7.53
N TYR A 151 -3.84 3.44 -7.73
CA TYR A 151 -3.57 2.14 -7.14
C TYR A 151 -3.48 1.08 -8.23
N TRP A 152 -2.37 0.36 -8.31
CA TRP A 152 -2.16 -0.69 -9.28
C TRP A 152 -2.00 -2.05 -8.60
N ILE A 153 -2.56 -3.08 -9.22
CA ILE A 153 -2.36 -4.47 -8.84
C ILE A 153 -1.72 -5.19 -10.03
N VAL A 154 -0.54 -5.71 -9.84
CA VAL A 154 0.15 -6.55 -10.82
C VAL A 154 -0.22 -8.00 -10.54
N ASP A 155 -1.17 -8.52 -11.29
CA ASP A 155 -1.59 -9.94 -11.24
C ASP A 155 -0.59 -10.78 -12.03
N VAL A 156 0.37 -11.35 -11.30
CA VAL A 156 1.47 -12.11 -11.90
C VAL A 156 0.98 -13.38 -12.59
N GLN A 157 -0.01 -14.07 -12.00
CA GLN A 157 -0.53 -15.33 -12.53
C GLN A 157 -1.24 -15.14 -13.87
N ASN A 158 -1.97 -14.04 -14.03
CA ASN A 158 -2.73 -13.76 -15.25
C ASN A 158 -2.01 -12.78 -16.19
N THR A 159 -0.83 -12.29 -15.82
CA THR A 159 -0.04 -11.32 -16.61
C THR A 159 -0.87 -10.07 -16.94
N LEU A 160 -1.54 -9.52 -15.94
CA LEU A 160 -2.44 -8.37 -16.05
C LEU A 160 -2.08 -7.31 -15.01
N ILE A 161 -2.31 -6.04 -15.37
CA ILE A 161 -2.30 -4.92 -14.44
C ILE A 161 -3.70 -4.36 -14.32
N TYR A 162 -4.19 -4.33 -13.08
CA TYR A 162 -5.43 -3.60 -12.74
C TYR A 162 -5.02 -2.23 -12.20
N ALA A 163 -5.24 -1.18 -12.97
CA ALA A 163 -4.98 0.19 -12.56
C ALA A 163 -6.29 0.89 -12.17
N PHE A 164 -6.26 1.59 -11.05
CA PHE A 164 -7.39 2.35 -10.52
C PHE A 164 -6.96 3.79 -10.24
N GLU A 165 -7.70 4.73 -10.82
CA GLU A 165 -7.68 6.12 -10.38
C GLU A 165 -8.52 6.29 -9.12
N ILE A 166 -8.02 7.02 -8.14
CA ILE A 166 -8.78 7.37 -6.94
C ILE A 166 -9.46 8.72 -7.15
N ILE A 167 -10.78 8.68 -7.17
CA ILE A 167 -11.62 9.86 -7.37
C ILE A 167 -11.97 10.46 -6.01
N VAL A 168 -11.52 11.68 -5.77
CA VAL A 168 -11.95 12.46 -4.62
C VAL A 168 -13.21 13.19 -5.02
N GLY A 169 -14.37 12.82 -4.44
CA GLY A 169 -15.66 13.42 -4.75
C GLY A 169 -15.66 14.91 -4.43
N GLY A 170 -15.99 15.74 -5.43
CA GLY A 170 -16.22 17.17 -5.23
C GLY A 170 -17.48 17.41 -4.40
N ALA A 171 -17.42 18.42 -3.52
CA ALA A 171 -18.57 19.08 -2.84
C ALA A 171 -19.59 18.19 -2.09
N SER A 172 -19.36 16.90 -1.88
CA SER A 172 -20.19 16.12 -0.97
C SER A 172 -19.76 16.35 0.47
N PRO A 173 -20.71 16.66 1.39
CA PRO A 173 -20.41 16.83 2.81
C PRO A 173 -19.77 15.58 3.47
N SER A 174 -19.90 14.42 2.84
CA SER A 174 -19.35 13.15 3.31
C SER A 174 -17.91 12.87 2.86
N GLY A 175 -17.30 13.71 2.00
CA GLY A 175 -15.95 13.48 1.50
C GLY A 175 -15.77 12.13 0.78
N TYR A 176 -16.80 11.68 0.05
CA TYR A 176 -16.80 10.39 -0.64
C TYR A 176 -15.58 10.26 -1.54
N ARG A 177 -14.86 9.16 -1.37
CA ARG A 177 -13.79 8.72 -2.26
C ARG A 177 -14.24 7.39 -2.89
N GLY A 178 -13.84 7.18 -4.10
CA GLY A 178 -14.09 5.96 -4.83
C GLY A 178 -12.95 5.71 -5.81
N SER A 179 -12.95 4.57 -6.44
CA SER A 179 -11.98 4.26 -7.49
C SER A 179 -12.66 3.92 -8.79
N ARG A 180 -11.99 4.22 -9.88
CA ARG A 180 -12.39 3.86 -11.24
C ARG A 180 -11.23 3.13 -11.92
N ARG A 181 -11.54 1.99 -12.56
CA ARG A 181 -10.56 1.32 -13.40
C ARG A 181 -10.18 2.21 -14.58
N ILE A 182 -8.89 2.27 -14.87
CA ILE A 182 -8.32 3.03 -15.98
C ILE A 182 -7.46 2.12 -16.85
N ASP A 183 -7.39 2.45 -18.14
CA ASP A 183 -6.54 1.74 -19.12
C ASP A 183 -5.26 2.53 -19.42
N THR A 184 -5.18 3.78 -18.98
CA THR A 184 -4.01 4.66 -19.11
C THR A 184 -3.78 5.37 -17.80
N SER A 185 -2.57 5.34 -17.30
CA SER A 185 -2.19 6.04 -16.08
C SER A 185 -2.31 7.56 -16.24
N LEU A 186 -2.83 8.24 -15.21
CA LEU A 186 -2.88 9.69 -15.15
C LEU A 186 -1.61 10.30 -14.55
N VAL A 187 -0.91 9.54 -13.70
CA VAL A 187 0.37 9.97 -13.12
C VAL A 187 1.55 9.65 -14.04
N LEU A 188 1.39 8.68 -14.94
CA LEU A 188 2.37 8.26 -15.95
C LEU A 188 1.69 7.99 -17.30
N PRO A 189 1.17 9.03 -17.99
CA PRO A 189 0.23 8.88 -19.11
C PRO A 189 0.79 8.21 -20.37
N GLU A 190 2.09 7.97 -20.43
CA GLU A 190 2.73 7.33 -21.58
C GLU A 190 3.35 5.95 -21.23
N LEU A 191 3.07 5.44 -20.03
CA LEU A 191 3.52 4.12 -19.57
C LEU A 191 2.56 3.00 -19.97
#